data_22f06f838d94c818b1acd425d9cbde56
#
_entry.id   22f06f838d94c818b1acd425d9cbde56
#
_cell.length_a   1.000
_cell.length_b   1.000
_cell.length_c   1.000
_cell.angle_alpha   90.00
_cell.angle_beta   90.00
_cell.angle_gamma   90.00
#
_symmetry.space_group_name_H-M   'P 1'
#
loop_
_entity.id
_entity.type
_entity.pdbx_description
1 polymer ?
#
loop_
_entity_poly.entity_id
_entity_poly.type
_entity_poly.pdbx_seq_one_letter_code
_entity_poly.pdbx_strand_id
1 'polypeptide(L)' 'MLKVVDADSRGVVEYIAGTEADVEDLPTELSQGSVCYVIETGALYMVDEETEEWKQL' A
#
# COMPACT_ATOMS: atom_id res chain seq x y z
N MET A 1 8.96 7.24 4.60
CA MET A 1 8.50 8.06 3.46
C MET A 1 7.79 7.17 2.45
N LEU A 2 6.62 7.59 2.02
CA LEU A 2 5.86 6.88 0.99
C LEU A 2 6.17 7.41 -0.39
N LYS A 3 6.26 6.50 -1.35
CA LYS A 3 6.48 6.85 -2.74
C LYS A 3 5.52 6.05 -3.61
N VAL A 4 4.86 6.72 -4.56
CA VAL A 4 4.04 6.03 -5.56
C VAL A 4 4.97 5.55 -6.68
N VAL A 5 4.95 4.25 -6.94
CA VAL A 5 5.76 3.64 -8.00
C VAL A 5 4.96 3.55 -9.29
N ASP A 6 3.68 3.19 -9.17
CA ASP A 6 2.80 3.05 -10.32
C ASP A 6 1.36 3.28 -9.89
N ALA A 7 0.56 3.79 -10.80
CA ALA A 7 -0.87 3.98 -10.56
C ALA A 7 -1.59 3.83 -11.90
N ASP A 8 -2.69 3.09 -11.91
CA ASP A 8 -3.45 2.92 -13.14
C ASP A 8 -4.83 3.59 -13.06
N SER A 9 -5.54 3.58 -14.19
CA SER A 9 -6.84 4.23 -14.31
C SER A 9 -7.96 3.54 -13.52
N ARG A 10 -7.71 2.35 -13.00
CA ARG A 10 -8.68 1.60 -12.20
C ARG A 10 -8.56 1.90 -10.71
N GLY A 11 -7.62 2.77 -10.32
CA GLY A 11 -7.40 3.11 -8.93
C GLY A 11 -6.45 2.16 -8.20
N VAL A 12 -5.77 1.27 -8.91
CA VAL A 12 -4.75 0.39 -8.34
C VAL A 12 -3.43 1.16 -8.28
N VAL A 13 -2.85 1.24 -7.10
CA VAL A 13 -1.63 2.02 -6.87
C VAL A 13 -0.58 1.14 -6.19
N GLU A 14 0.66 1.23 -6.66
CA GLU A 14 1.80 0.57 -6.02
C GLU A 14 2.60 1.60 -5.24
N TYR A 15 2.83 1.33 -3.96
CA TYR A 15 3.60 2.18 -3.08
C TYR A 15 4.88 1.50 -2.63
N ILE A 16 5.86 2.33 -2.27
CA ILE A 16 7.03 1.90 -1.50
C ILE A 16 7.06 2.74 -0.23
N ALA A 17 7.15 2.07 0.91
CA ALA A 17 7.30 2.71 2.22
C ALA A 17 8.73 2.50 2.71
N GLY A 18 9.34 3.55 3.24
CA GLY A 18 10.69 3.45 3.81
C GLY A 18 10.70 2.67 5.12
N THR A 19 9.68 2.86 5.94
CA THR A 19 9.56 2.23 7.27
C THR A 19 8.18 1.61 7.48
N GLU A 20 8.06 0.72 8.46
CA GLU A 20 6.77 0.15 8.84
C GLU A 20 5.77 1.23 9.29
N ALA A 21 6.24 2.27 9.96
CA ALA A 21 5.38 3.35 10.43
C ALA A 21 4.70 4.08 9.27
N ASP A 22 5.31 4.12 8.09
CA ASP A 22 4.74 4.78 6.93
C ASP A 22 3.48 4.10 6.42
N VAL A 23 3.29 2.83 6.72
CA VAL A 23 2.09 2.07 6.32
C VAL A 23 0.83 2.69 6.88
N GLU A 24 0.91 3.28 8.07
CA GLU A 24 -0.23 3.92 8.72
C GLU A 24 -0.72 5.17 7.97
N ASP A 25 0.13 5.74 7.13
CA ASP A 25 -0.19 6.94 6.36
C ASP A 25 -0.78 6.61 4.98
N LEU A 26 -0.91 5.33 4.65
CA LEU A 26 -1.46 4.92 3.35
C LEU A 26 -2.95 5.24 3.26
N PRO A 27 -3.41 5.73 2.09
CA PRO A 27 -4.84 5.90 1.88
C PRO A 27 -5.55 4.55 1.88
N THR A 28 -6.79 4.52 2.34
CA THR A 28 -7.57 3.29 2.45
C THR A 28 -8.65 3.16 1.37
N GLU A 29 -8.88 4.20 0.61
CA GLU A 29 -9.91 4.24 -0.43
C GLU A 29 -9.32 3.91 -1.80
N LEU A 30 -8.62 2.77 -1.89
CA LEU A 30 -7.99 2.33 -3.13
C LEU A 30 -8.64 1.05 -3.63
N SER A 31 -8.48 0.80 -4.91
CA SER A 31 -9.01 -0.42 -5.53
C SER A 31 -8.24 -1.65 -5.07
N GLN A 32 -8.92 -2.78 -5.00
CA GLN A 32 -8.32 -4.06 -4.69
C GLN A 32 -7.14 -4.33 -5.64
N GLY A 33 -6.03 -4.79 -5.10
CA GLY A 33 -4.80 -5.00 -5.85
C GLY A 33 -3.74 -3.93 -5.61
N SER A 34 -4.10 -2.83 -4.93
CA SER A 34 -3.10 -1.84 -4.51
C SER A 34 -2.17 -2.46 -3.48
N VAL A 35 -0.88 -2.23 -3.64
CA VAL A 35 0.15 -2.87 -2.81
C VAL A 35 1.14 -1.85 -2.25
N CYS A 36 1.82 -2.23 -1.19
CA CYS A 36 2.89 -1.44 -0.59
C CYS A 36 4.02 -2.36 -0.16
N TYR A 37 5.23 -2.07 -0.62
CA TYR A 37 6.44 -2.74 -0.17
C TYR A 37 7.09 -1.89 0.92
N VAL A 38 7.49 -2.52 2.02
CA VAL A 38 8.20 -1.84 3.10
C VAL A 38 9.67 -2.20 3.03
N ILE A 39 10.51 -1.22 2.74
CA ILE A 39 11.95 -1.45 2.55
C ILE A 39 12.61 -1.91 3.85
N GLU A 40 12.27 -1.29 4.96
CA GLU A 40 12.89 -1.55 6.27
C GLU A 40 12.79 -3.02 6.68
N THR A 41 11.63 -3.64 6.46
CA THR A 41 11.36 -5.00 6.94
C THR A 41 11.22 -6.02 5.82
N GLY A 42 11.12 -5.59 4.57
CA GLY A 42 10.82 -6.46 3.45
C GLY A 42 9.38 -6.94 3.41
N ALA A 43 8.50 -6.34 4.22
CA ALA A 43 7.10 -6.73 4.26
C ALA A 43 6.34 -6.26 3.02
N LEU A 44 5.31 -7.00 2.68
CA LEU A 44 4.40 -6.65 1.58
C LEU A 44 2.99 -6.55 2.12
N TYR A 45 2.33 -5.44 1.82
CA TYR A 45 0.95 -5.21 2.20
C TYR A 45 0.07 -5.06 0.98
N MET A 46 -1.20 -5.44 1.12
CA MET A 46 -2.21 -5.22 0.09
C MET A 46 -3.45 -4.64 0.74
N VAL A 47 -4.10 -3.68 0.07
CA VAL A 47 -5.34 -3.13 0.57
C VAL A 47 -6.47 -4.15 0.39
N ASP A 48 -7.31 -4.26 1.42
CA ASP A 48 -8.56 -5.01 1.34
C ASP A 48 -9.67 -4.00 1.10
N GLU A 49 -10.21 -3.97 -0.10
CA GLU A 49 -11.21 -3.01 -0.51
C GLU A 49 -12.50 -3.11 0.33
N GLU A 50 -12.85 -4.32 0.75
CA GLU A 50 -14.07 -4.53 1.53
C GLU A 50 -14.01 -3.94 2.92
N THR A 51 -12.84 -4.07 3.59
CA THR A 51 -12.66 -3.57 4.96
C THR A 51 -11.96 -2.21 4.99
N GLU A 52 -11.47 -1.76 3.85
CA GLU A 52 -10.67 -0.53 3.74
C GLU A 52 -9.44 -0.55 4.66
N GLU A 53 -8.79 -1.69 4.75
CA GLU A 53 -7.60 -1.87 5.58
C GLU A 53 -6.45 -2.42 4.75
N TRP A 54 -5.24 -2.06 5.14
CA TRP A 54 -4.03 -2.64 4.59
C TRP A 54 -3.65 -3.86 5.41
N LYS A 55 -3.50 -5.00 4.75
CA LYS A 55 -3.17 -6.26 5.40
C LYS A 55 -1.84 -6.79 4.90
N GLN A 56 -1.03 -7.29 5.82
CA GLN A 56 0.26 -7.89 5.50
C GLN A 56 0.06 -9.26 4.86
N LEU A 57 0.78 -9.51 3.79
CA LEU A 57 0.75 -10.81 3.11
C LEU A 57 1.75 -11.80 3.70
#